data_1198432edfb8bae8f59a85c3a8967943
#
_entry.id   1198432edfb8bae8f59a85c3a8967943
#
_cell.length_a   1.000
_cell.length_b   1.000
_cell.length_c   1.000
_cell.angle_alpha   90.00
_cell.angle_beta   90.00
_cell.angle_gamma   90.00
#
_symmetry.space_group_name_H-M   'P 1'
#
loop_
_entity.id
_entity.type
_entity.pdbx_description
1 polymer ?
#
loop_
_entity_poly.entity_id
_entity_poly.type
_entity_poly.pdbx_seq_one_letter_code
_entity_poly.pdbx_strand_id
1 'polypeptide(L)'
;MSGADFQLRQPTILIVDDDASLRLLCRVNLELEGYNVLEARSVADAEDAVAGDEVDLFLLDVHVGADDGLALMRSLRARDHGAPVVVFTGSAVLDSATIAEADGIVPKPFRLEQLLDVVRRLAPHR
;
A
#
# COMPACT_ATOMS: atom_id res chain seq x y z
N MET A 1 -27.92 -3.39 -16.93
CA MET A 1 -26.54 -3.08 -16.52
C MET A 1 -25.60 -3.27 -17.68
N SER A 2 -24.75 -2.36 -17.85
CA SER A 2 -23.70 -2.48 -18.85
C SER A 2 -22.59 -3.40 -18.33
N GLY A 3 -22.09 -4.30 -19.17
CA GLY A 3 -20.93 -5.10 -18.83
C GLY A 3 -19.70 -4.27 -18.52
N ALA A 4 -19.68 -3.00 -18.93
CA ALA A 4 -18.57 -2.10 -18.64
C ALA A 4 -18.41 -1.78 -17.14
N ASP A 5 -19.47 -1.86 -16.34
CA ASP A 5 -19.42 -1.47 -14.93
C ASP A 5 -18.43 -2.32 -14.13
N PHE A 6 -18.44 -3.62 -14.29
CA PHE A 6 -17.50 -4.47 -13.56
C PHE A 6 -16.09 -4.43 -14.18
N GLN A 7 -15.98 -4.09 -15.46
CA GLN A 7 -14.69 -3.93 -16.12
C GLN A 7 -13.97 -2.67 -15.69
N LEU A 8 -14.73 -1.69 -15.18
CA LEU A 8 -14.20 -0.40 -14.75
C LEU A 8 -13.90 -0.36 -13.26
N ARG A 9 -13.94 -1.50 -12.58
CA ARG A 9 -13.59 -1.55 -11.18
C ARG A 9 -12.15 -1.07 -11.00
N GLN A 10 -12.00 -0.04 -10.19
CA GLN A 10 -10.70 0.54 -9.89
C GLN A 10 -9.97 -0.33 -8.87
N PRO A 11 -8.67 -0.53 -9.02
CA PRO A 11 -7.89 -1.16 -7.96
C PRO A 11 -7.95 -0.36 -6.67
N THR A 12 -8.01 -1.06 -5.55
CA THR A 12 -8.03 -0.47 -4.22
C THR A 12 -6.67 -0.56 -3.58
N ILE A 13 -6.17 0.57 -3.12
CA ILE A 13 -4.87 0.68 -2.46
C ILE A 13 -5.11 1.00 -1.00
N LEU A 14 -4.50 0.24 -0.10
CA LEU A 14 -4.53 0.52 1.32
C LEU A 14 -3.18 1.14 1.73
N ILE A 15 -3.24 2.37 2.27
CA ILE A 15 -2.07 3.08 2.77
C ILE A 15 -2.03 2.88 4.28
N VAL A 16 -0.94 2.31 4.77
CA VAL A 16 -0.73 2.06 6.20
C VAL A 16 0.46 2.89 6.67
N ASP A 17 0.17 4.01 7.33
CA ASP A 17 1.19 4.95 7.81
C ASP A 17 0.54 5.82 8.87
N ASP A 18 1.24 6.10 9.96
CA ASP A 18 0.72 6.94 11.04
C ASP A 18 0.81 8.44 10.72
N ASP A 19 1.54 8.83 9.68
CA ASP A 19 1.65 10.22 9.24
C ASP A 19 0.44 10.61 8.38
N ALA A 20 -0.45 11.42 8.98
CA ALA A 20 -1.68 11.86 8.30
C ALA A 20 -1.39 12.70 7.05
N SER A 21 -0.34 13.50 7.06
CA SER A 21 0.03 14.34 5.91
C SER A 21 0.49 13.48 4.75
N LEU A 22 1.27 12.45 5.02
CA LEU A 22 1.71 11.51 4.00
C LEU A 22 0.52 10.76 3.41
N ARG A 23 -0.39 10.26 4.26
CA ARG A 23 -1.58 9.58 3.77
C ARG A 23 -2.40 10.48 2.86
N LEU A 24 -2.59 11.75 3.25
CA LEU A 24 -3.35 12.71 2.44
C LEU A 24 -2.68 12.94 1.08
N LEU A 25 -1.37 13.14 1.07
CA LEU A 25 -0.62 13.34 -0.17
C LEU A 25 -0.79 12.14 -1.10
N CYS A 26 -0.60 10.95 -0.59
CA CYS A 26 -0.73 9.73 -1.37
C CYS A 26 -2.18 9.55 -1.86
N ARG A 27 -3.15 9.74 -0.98
CA ARG A 27 -4.56 9.56 -1.31
C ARG A 27 -4.99 10.48 -2.44
N VAL A 28 -4.72 11.77 -2.32
CA VAL A 28 -5.16 12.75 -3.33
C VAL A 28 -4.58 12.38 -4.70
N ASN A 29 -3.30 12.08 -4.75
CA ASN A 29 -2.63 11.82 -6.01
C ASN A 29 -3.00 10.46 -6.61
N LEU A 30 -3.20 9.44 -5.79
CA LEU A 30 -3.64 8.14 -6.27
C LEU A 30 -5.10 8.18 -6.74
N GLU A 31 -5.96 8.91 -6.06
CA GLU A 31 -7.34 9.09 -6.51
C GLU A 31 -7.40 9.84 -7.84
N LEU A 32 -6.52 10.82 -8.05
CA LEU A 32 -6.42 11.49 -9.34
C LEU A 32 -5.98 10.55 -10.47
N GLU A 33 -5.21 9.51 -10.12
CA GLU A 33 -4.82 8.47 -11.08
C GLU A 33 -5.92 7.41 -11.29
N GLY A 34 -7.03 7.51 -10.56
CA GLY A 34 -8.17 6.62 -10.73
C GLY A 34 -8.19 5.42 -9.80
N TYR A 35 -7.38 5.40 -8.76
CA TYR A 35 -7.41 4.32 -7.77
C TYR A 35 -8.42 4.62 -6.66
N ASN A 36 -8.99 3.57 -6.07
CA ASN A 36 -9.68 3.69 -4.79
C ASN A 36 -8.63 3.64 -3.68
N VAL A 37 -8.76 4.48 -2.67
CA VAL A 37 -7.77 4.56 -1.61
C VAL A 37 -8.43 4.40 -0.25
N LEU A 38 -7.89 3.49 0.54
CA LEU A 38 -8.22 3.30 1.95
C LEU A 38 -7.02 3.72 2.78
N GLU A 39 -7.26 4.24 3.97
CA GLU A 39 -6.20 4.69 4.87
C GLU A 39 -6.28 3.92 6.18
N ALA A 40 -5.12 3.57 6.72
CA ALA A 40 -4.97 2.99 8.04
C ALA A 40 -3.82 3.69 8.75
N ARG A 41 -4.08 4.18 9.96
CA ARG A 41 -3.06 4.85 10.78
C ARG A 41 -2.36 3.90 11.74
N SER A 42 -2.77 2.64 11.78
CA SER A 42 -2.24 1.62 12.66
C SER A 42 -2.37 0.25 12.02
N VAL A 43 -1.66 -0.72 12.54
CA VAL A 43 -1.79 -2.11 12.09
C VAL A 43 -3.20 -2.63 12.38
N ALA A 44 -3.81 -2.25 13.52
CA ALA A 44 -5.17 -2.66 13.85
C ALA A 44 -6.18 -2.14 12.81
N ASP A 45 -6.06 -0.88 12.41
CA ASP A 45 -6.92 -0.31 11.37
C ASP A 45 -6.71 -1.04 10.03
N ALA A 46 -5.47 -1.40 9.71
CA ALA A 46 -5.16 -2.13 8.48
C ALA A 46 -5.81 -3.51 8.49
N GLU A 47 -5.77 -4.21 9.60
CA GLU A 47 -6.41 -5.51 9.74
C GLU A 47 -7.93 -5.40 9.56
N ASP A 48 -8.54 -4.36 10.12
CA ASP A 48 -9.97 -4.11 9.93
C ASP A 48 -10.32 -3.86 8.46
N ALA A 49 -9.50 -3.08 7.77
CA ALA A 49 -9.70 -2.80 6.35
C ALA A 49 -9.59 -4.06 5.51
N VAL A 50 -8.60 -4.91 5.79
CA VAL A 50 -8.41 -6.17 5.07
C VAL A 50 -9.58 -7.12 5.29
N ALA A 51 -10.16 -7.11 6.50
CA ALA A 51 -11.30 -7.97 6.81
C ALA A 51 -12.58 -7.53 6.09
N GLY A 52 -12.75 -6.23 5.84
CA GLY A 52 -13.97 -5.66 5.28
C GLY A 52 -13.93 -5.33 3.79
N ASP A 53 -12.75 -5.17 3.22
CA ASP A 53 -12.58 -4.68 1.86
C ASP A 53 -11.58 -5.52 1.08
N GLU A 54 -11.76 -5.53 -0.24
CA GLU A 54 -10.78 -6.13 -1.13
C GLU A 54 -9.66 -5.13 -1.38
N VAL A 55 -8.43 -5.52 -1.09
CA VAL A 55 -7.25 -4.68 -1.27
C VAL A 55 -6.38 -5.26 -2.36
N ASP A 56 -6.04 -4.43 -3.35
CA ASP A 56 -5.27 -4.85 -4.52
C ASP A 56 -3.79 -4.50 -4.41
N LEU A 57 -3.43 -3.57 -3.53
CA LEU A 57 -2.04 -3.19 -3.28
C LEU A 57 -1.93 -2.54 -1.90
N PHE A 58 -0.86 -2.85 -1.19
CA PHE A 58 -0.53 -2.22 0.09
C PHE A 58 0.63 -1.25 -0.07
N LEU A 59 0.47 -0.04 0.47
CA LEU A 59 1.57 0.90 0.71
C LEU A 59 1.78 0.92 2.22
N LEU A 60 2.91 0.40 2.68
CA LEU A 60 3.10 0.05 4.07
C LEU A 60 4.38 0.68 4.62
N ASP A 61 4.23 1.50 5.66
CA ASP A 61 5.39 2.02 6.38
C ASP A 61 6.02 0.91 7.23
N VAL A 62 7.34 0.91 7.31
CA VAL A 62 8.09 -0.03 8.16
C VAL A 62 7.70 0.17 9.63
N HIS A 63 7.54 1.42 10.04
CA HIS A 63 7.13 1.77 11.41
C HIS A 63 5.79 2.51 11.36
N VAL A 64 4.73 1.90 11.88
CA VAL A 64 3.40 2.48 11.93
C VAL A 64 3.10 2.83 13.38
N GLY A 65 3.50 4.04 13.79
CA GLY A 65 3.49 4.41 15.19
C GLY A 65 4.45 3.52 15.97
N ALA A 66 3.94 2.82 16.98
CA ALA A 66 4.70 1.83 17.74
C ALA A 66 4.65 0.43 17.12
N ASP A 67 3.88 0.26 16.04
CA ASP A 67 3.66 -1.06 15.42
C ASP A 67 4.74 -1.36 14.38
N ASP A 68 4.94 -2.64 14.14
CA ASP A 68 5.88 -3.13 13.12
C ASP A 68 5.14 -3.44 11.83
N GLY A 69 5.33 -2.57 10.82
CA GLY A 69 4.71 -2.75 9.50
C GLY A 69 5.21 -4.00 8.78
N LEU A 70 6.46 -4.39 8.99
CA LEU A 70 6.99 -5.61 8.36
C LEU A 70 6.34 -6.86 8.94
N ALA A 71 6.00 -6.85 10.22
CA ALA A 71 5.25 -7.95 10.82
C ALA A 71 3.87 -8.08 10.17
N LEU A 72 3.22 -6.97 9.86
CA LEU A 72 1.96 -6.99 9.11
C LEU A 72 2.16 -7.61 7.72
N MET A 73 3.20 -7.21 6.99
CA MET A 73 3.50 -7.79 5.68
C MET A 73 3.66 -9.30 5.76
N ARG A 74 4.42 -9.80 6.74
CA ARG A 74 4.63 -11.23 6.92
C ARG A 74 3.35 -11.96 7.28
N SER A 75 2.50 -11.33 8.09
CA SER A 75 1.19 -11.88 8.44
C SER A 75 0.29 -12.01 7.21
N LEU A 76 0.29 -11.01 6.34
CA LEU A 76 -0.49 -11.06 5.09
C LEU A 76 0.02 -12.18 4.17
N ARG A 77 1.33 -12.34 4.06
CA ARG A 77 1.92 -13.42 3.28
C ARG A 77 1.56 -14.80 3.83
N ALA A 78 1.60 -14.95 5.16
CA ALA A 78 1.24 -16.21 5.82
C ALA A 78 -0.22 -16.59 5.61
N ARG A 79 -1.09 -15.62 5.38
CA ARG A 79 -2.52 -15.82 5.10
C ARG A 79 -2.81 -15.92 3.61
N ASP A 80 -1.80 -16.06 2.77
CA ASP A 80 -1.92 -16.12 1.31
C ASP A 80 -2.65 -14.91 0.70
N HIS A 81 -2.50 -13.74 1.31
CA HIS A 81 -3.03 -12.53 0.70
C HIS A 81 -2.18 -12.19 -0.51
N GLY A 82 -2.76 -12.26 -1.70
CA GLY A 82 -2.00 -12.18 -2.95
C GLY A 82 -1.65 -10.77 -3.41
N ALA A 83 -2.13 -9.73 -2.74
CA ALA A 83 -1.87 -8.36 -3.17
C ALA A 83 -0.40 -7.99 -2.97
N PRO A 84 0.22 -7.27 -3.93
CA PRO A 84 1.58 -6.79 -3.76
C PRO A 84 1.70 -5.80 -2.60
N VAL A 85 2.89 -5.80 -1.98
CA VAL A 85 3.21 -4.90 -0.88
C VAL A 85 4.39 -4.02 -1.27
N VAL A 86 4.16 -2.71 -1.23
CA VAL A 86 5.18 -1.68 -1.41
C VAL A 86 5.52 -1.13 -0.05
N VAL A 87 6.79 -1.15 0.31
CA VAL A 87 7.26 -0.70 1.62
C VAL A 87 7.82 0.70 1.51
N PHE A 88 7.31 1.62 2.35
CA PHE A 88 7.93 2.91 2.57
C PHE A 88 8.97 2.78 3.67
N THR A 89 10.12 3.40 3.50
CA THR A 89 11.15 3.36 4.54
C THR A 89 11.93 4.66 4.62
N GLY A 90 12.03 5.19 5.84
CA GLY A 90 12.96 6.28 6.16
C GLY A 90 14.32 5.76 6.60
N SER A 91 14.44 4.45 6.76
CA SER A 91 15.71 3.84 7.16
C SER A 91 16.66 3.75 5.96
N ALA A 92 17.91 4.10 6.19
CA ALA A 92 18.93 3.97 5.15
C ALA A 92 19.31 2.51 4.89
N VAL A 93 19.01 1.63 5.82
CA VAL A 93 19.40 0.22 5.74
C VAL A 93 18.18 -0.68 5.96
N LEU A 94 17.86 -1.46 4.93
CA LEU A 94 16.93 -2.58 5.04
C LEU A 94 17.73 -3.86 4.90
N ASP A 95 17.34 -4.89 5.65
CA ASP A 95 18.00 -6.18 5.48
C ASP A 95 17.58 -6.84 4.16
N SER A 96 18.40 -7.79 3.69
CA SER A 96 18.14 -8.44 2.42
C SER A 96 16.87 -9.29 2.44
N ALA A 97 16.47 -9.80 3.59
CA ALA A 97 15.23 -10.56 3.71
C ALA A 97 14.01 -9.67 3.48
N THR A 98 14.00 -8.47 4.06
CA THR A 98 12.92 -7.49 3.86
C THR A 98 12.83 -7.06 2.39
N ILE A 99 13.98 -6.77 1.78
CA ILE A 99 14.03 -6.40 0.36
C ILE A 99 13.45 -7.53 -0.50
N ALA A 100 13.77 -8.77 -0.18
CA ALA A 100 13.28 -9.93 -0.93
C ALA A 100 11.78 -10.17 -0.76
N GLU A 101 11.22 -9.84 0.41
CA GLU A 101 9.80 -10.06 0.69
C GLU A 101 8.88 -8.99 0.11
N ALA A 102 9.36 -7.75 -0.03
CA ALA A 102 8.57 -6.64 -0.57
C ALA A 102 8.53 -6.70 -2.10
N ASP A 103 7.41 -6.32 -2.67
CA ASP A 103 7.26 -6.24 -4.13
C ASP A 103 7.81 -4.93 -4.68
N GLY A 104 7.88 -3.90 -3.86
CA GLY A 104 8.46 -2.62 -4.19
C GLY A 104 8.91 -1.90 -2.93
N ILE A 105 9.87 -1.00 -3.09
CA ILE A 105 10.41 -0.20 -2.00
C ILE A 105 10.47 1.25 -2.44
N VAL A 106 9.93 2.13 -1.61
CA VAL A 106 9.96 3.58 -1.84
C VAL A 106 10.65 4.23 -0.65
N PRO A 107 11.86 4.75 -0.82
CA PRO A 107 12.56 5.41 0.28
C PRO A 107 11.94 6.75 0.60
N LYS A 108 11.93 7.13 1.88
CA LYS A 108 11.52 8.47 2.33
C LYS A 108 12.74 9.34 2.55
N PRO A 109 12.74 10.57 2.12
CA PRO A 109 11.72 11.25 1.31
C PRO A 109 11.70 10.73 -0.12
N PHE A 110 10.53 10.74 -0.74
CA PHE A 110 10.37 10.29 -2.12
C PHE A 110 9.76 11.39 -2.99
N ARG A 111 9.97 11.28 -4.29
CA ARG A 111 9.26 12.12 -5.24
C ARG A 111 7.96 11.42 -5.61
N LEU A 112 6.92 12.21 -5.83
CA LEU A 112 5.60 11.67 -6.18
C LEU A 112 5.67 10.73 -7.38
N GLU A 113 6.48 11.06 -8.39
CA GLU A 113 6.64 10.20 -9.57
C GLU A 113 7.18 8.82 -9.23
N GLN A 114 8.06 8.70 -8.24
CA GLN A 114 8.57 7.40 -7.81
C GLN A 114 7.44 6.54 -7.25
N LEU A 115 6.58 7.14 -6.44
CA LEU A 115 5.41 6.45 -5.88
C LEU A 115 4.46 6.00 -6.99
N LEU A 116 4.10 6.91 -7.87
CA LEU A 116 3.15 6.62 -8.95
C LEU A 116 3.68 5.56 -9.90
N ASP A 117 4.97 5.59 -10.24
CA ASP A 117 5.57 4.60 -11.12
C ASP A 117 5.51 3.19 -10.51
N VAL A 118 5.81 3.06 -9.23
CA VAL A 118 5.76 1.77 -8.54
C VAL A 118 4.32 1.25 -8.50
N VAL A 119 3.37 2.12 -8.16
CA VAL A 119 1.96 1.74 -8.08
C VAL A 119 1.42 1.32 -9.45
N ARG A 120 1.71 2.10 -10.49
CA ARG A 120 1.27 1.79 -11.85
C ARG A 120 1.79 0.43 -12.32
N ARG A 121 3.02 0.10 -11.95
CA ARG A 121 3.63 -1.18 -12.31
C ARG A 121 2.97 -2.35 -11.60
N LEU A 122 2.64 -2.20 -10.33
CA LEU A 122 2.15 -3.30 -9.48
C LEU A 122 0.63 -3.39 -9.41
N ALA A 123 -0.08 -2.29 -9.61
CA ALA A 123 -1.55 -2.24 -9.60
C ALA A 123 -2.06 -1.49 -10.84
N PRO A 124 -1.82 -2.00 -12.04
CA PRO A 124 -2.23 -1.31 -13.25
C PRO A 124 -3.76 -1.23 -13.35
N HIS A 125 -4.24 -0.17 -13.95
CA HIS A 125 -5.66 -0.03 -14.29
C HIS A 125 -6.05 -1.07 -15.34
N ARG A 126 -7.27 -1.49 -15.27
CA ARG A 126 -7.83 -2.45 -16.23
C ARG A 126 -8.53 -1.77 -17.38
#